data_8945dd7907fca39f16964d6df6cae1b1
#
_entry.id   8945dd7907fca39f16964d6df6cae1b1
#
_cell.length_a   1.000
_cell.length_b   1.000
_cell.length_c   1.000
_cell.angle_alpha   90.00
_cell.angle_beta   90.00
_cell.angle_gamma   90.00
#
_symmetry.space_group_name_H-M   'P 1'
#
loop_
_entity.id
_entity.type
_entity.pdbx_description
1 polymer ?
#
loop_
_entity_poly.entity_id
_entity_poly.type
_entity_poly.pdbx_seq_one_letter_code
_entity_poly.pdbx_strand_id
1 'polypeptide(L)'
;MALTGKFRFQAQITHTGASDLATLTDVVSGTTLPSWAITSGTGANQADMIFHDQRSLAASTSEELDLAGSLVDAFGATLTFARIKGLVIYAASTNGGLIQVGGAASNGFINWVASATDIIQVRAGGTFSLIAPDAIAYAVTATTGDLLKINNTDGAAAGIYDIYIIGASA
;
A
#
# COMPACT_ATOMS: atom_id res chain seq x y z
N MET A 1 20.81 0.06 -11.88
CA MET A 1 20.71 0.21 -10.41
C MET A 1 20.15 -1.09 -9.85
N ALA A 2 20.58 -1.60 -8.69
CA ALA A 2 20.06 -2.85 -8.14
C ALA A 2 19.10 -2.51 -6.98
N LEU A 3 17.87 -3.04 -7.01
CA LEU A 3 16.89 -2.92 -5.92
C LEU A 3 16.99 -4.17 -5.04
N THR A 4 17.13 -3.98 -3.73
CA THR A 4 17.01 -5.05 -2.74
C THR A 4 16.19 -4.56 -1.58
N GLY A 5 15.35 -5.42 -1.01
CA GLY A 5 14.48 -5.01 0.08
C GLY A 5 13.90 -6.19 0.85
N LYS A 6 13.19 -5.90 1.92
CA LYS A 6 12.49 -6.90 2.71
C LYS A 6 11.22 -6.30 3.30
N PHE A 7 10.07 -6.90 3.02
CA PHE A 7 8.84 -6.66 3.75
C PHE A 7 8.74 -7.57 4.96
N ARG A 8 8.40 -6.99 6.09
CA ARG A 8 8.11 -7.74 7.31
C ARG A 8 6.79 -7.26 7.89
N PHE A 9 5.92 -8.22 8.21
CA PHE A 9 4.74 -7.98 9.03
C PHE A 9 4.96 -8.72 10.35
N GLN A 10 4.86 -7.99 11.46
CA GLN A 10 5.00 -8.57 12.79
C GLN A 10 3.80 -8.14 13.63
N ALA A 11 3.12 -9.12 14.22
CA ALA A 11 2.14 -8.89 15.27
C ALA A 11 2.66 -9.54 16.55
N GLN A 12 2.70 -8.77 17.64
CA GLN A 12 2.95 -9.29 18.97
C GLN A 12 1.79 -8.85 19.86
N ILE A 13 1.05 -9.81 20.38
CA ILE A 13 -0.14 -9.56 21.19
C ILE A 13 0.05 -10.31 22.51
N THR A 14 -0.12 -9.60 23.62
CA THR A 14 -0.17 -10.18 24.97
C THR A 14 -1.54 -9.89 25.54
N HIS A 15 -2.27 -10.94 25.88
CA HIS A 15 -3.54 -10.84 26.59
C HIS A 15 -3.35 -11.42 28.00
N THR A 16 -3.61 -10.60 29.01
CA THR A 16 -3.47 -10.97 30.41
C THR A 16 -4.81 -10.85 31.11
N GLY A 17 -5.24 -11.90 31.77
CA GLY A 17 -6.45 -11.94 32.58
C GLY A 17 -6.17 -12.46 33.98
N ALA A 18 -6.88 -11.95 35.00
CA ALA A 18 -6.83 -12.48 36.36
C ALA A 18 -7.88 -13.60 36.52
N SER A 19 -7.52 -14.68 37.18
CA SER A 19 -8.44 -15.70 37.69
C SER A 19 -8.25 -15.84 39.19
N ASP A 20 -9.17 -16.57 39.84
CA ASP A 20 -9.12 -16.75 41.30
C ASP A 20 -7.84 -17.46 41.82
N LEU A 21 -7.14 -18.16 40.92
CA LEU A 21 -5.98 -18.97 41.25
C LEU A 21 -4.66 -18.42 40.68
N ALA A 22 -4.69 -17.66 39.58
CA ALA A 22 -3.47 -17.18 38.95
C ALA A 22 -3.77 -16.08 37.90
N THR A 23 -2.74 -15.34 37.50
CA THR A 23 -2.80 -14.51 36.31
C THR A 23 -2.52 -15.37 35.08
N LEU A 24 -3.48 -15.40 34.15
CA LEU A 24 -3.34 -16.09 32.87
C LEU A 24 -2.76 -15.13 31.85
N THR A 25 -1.79 -15.57 31.09
CA THR A 25 -1.17 -14.79 30.02
C THR A 25 -1.18 -15.61 28.73
N ASP A 26 -1.83 -15.06 27.70
CA ASP A 26 -1.75 -15.57 26.35
C ASP A 26 -0.84 -14.65 25.53
N VAL A 27 0.18 -15.23 24.91
CA VAL A 27 1.17 -14.48 24.12
C VAL A 27 1.22 -15.05 22.72
N VAL A 28 0.81 -14.23 21.75
CA VAL A 28 1.04 -14.51 20.33
C VAL A 28 2.26 -13.69 19.88
N SER A 29 3.34 -14.37 19.53
CA SER A 29 4.54 -13.75 18.99
C SER A 29 4.58 -13.94 17.47
N GLY A 30 4.53 -12.85 16.72
CA GLY A 30 4.34 -12.82 15.29
C GLY A 30 5.53 -13.25 14.43
N THR A 31 6.29 -14.23 14.88
CA THR A 31 7.34 -14.88 14.05
C THR A 31 6.77 -15.75 12.93
N THR A 32 5.44 -15.95 12.91
CA THR A 32 4.75 -16.83 11.96
C THR A 32 4.32 -16.16 10.66
N LEU A 33 4.34 -14.81 10.59
CA LEU A 33 4.00 -14.12 9.35
C LEU A 33 5.19 -14.18 8.38
N PRO A 34 4.97 -14.60 7.14
CA PRO A 34 6.06 -14.70 6.16
C PRO A 34 6.70 -13.33 5.92
N SER A 35 8.00 -13.29 5.83
CA SER A 35 8.73 -12.12 5.34
C SER A 35 9.03 -12.31 3.85
N TRP A 36 8.83 -11.24 3.08
CA TRP A 36 9.16 -11.25 1.67
C TRP A 36 10.51 -10.56 1.44
N ALA A 37 11.50 -11.32 0.99
CA ALA A 37 12.79 -10.79 0.54
C ALA A 37 12.71 -10.52 -0.97
N ILE A 38 13.12 -9.32 -1.37
CA ILE A 38 13.06 -8.82 -2.74
C ILE A 38 14.49 -8.72 -3.28
N THR A 39 14.69 -9.21 -4.49
CA THR A 39 15.91 -9.00 -5.27
C THR A 39 15.61 -8.19 -6.53
N SER A 40 16.64 -7.66 -7.18
CA SER A 40 16.46 -6.90 -8.41
C SER A 40 16.00 -7.80 -9.56
N GLY A 41 15.02 -7.33 -10.32
CA GLY A 41 14.47 -8.00 -11.49
C GLY A 41 12.94 -7.92 -11.56
N THR A 42 12.34 -8.66 -12.52
CA THR A 42 10.91 -8.60 -12.80
C THR A 42 10.15 -9.89 -12.50
N GLY A 43 10.86 -10.98 -12.18
CA GLY A 43 10.31 -12.31 -11.87
C GLY A 43 9.71 -12.45 -10.48
N ALA A 44 9.48 -13.69 -10.04
CA ALA A 44 9.00 -13.98 -8.67
C ALA A 44 10.04 -13.53 -7.63
N ASN A 45 9.58 -12.95 -6.53
CA ASN A 45 10.38 -12.34 -5.46
C ASN A 45 11.38 -11.27 -5.96
N GLN A 46 11.05 -10.63 -7.08
CA GLN A 46 11.88 -9.59 -7.68
C GLN A 46 11.08 -8.32 -7.89
N ALA A 47 11.78 -7.19 -7.82
CA ALA A 47 11.27 -5.88 -8.23
C ALA A 47 12.43 -5.02 -8.74
N ASP A 48 12.16 -4.11 -9.65
CA ASP A 48 13.13 -3.16 -10.20
C ASP A 48 12.69 -1.70 -10.08
N MET A 49 11.47 -1.46 -9.60
CA MET A 49 10.91 -0.13 -9.41
C MET A 49 10.38 0.07 -7.98
N ILE A 50 10.63 1.26 -7.45
CA ILE A 50 10.07 1.71 -6.17
C ILE A 50 9.63 3.16 -6.27
N PHE A 51 8.44 3.44 -5.75
CA PHE A 51 7.95 4.79 -5.46
C PHE A 51 7.64 4.90 -3.97
N HIS A 52 7.98 6.01 -3.36
CA HIS A 52 7.55 6.33 -2.00
C HIS A 52 7.42 7.84 -1.84
N ASP A 53 6.40 8.25 -1.11
CA ASP A 53 6.14 9.67 -0.86
C ASP A 53 5.25 9.85 0.37
N GLN A 54 5.32 11.02 1.02
CA GLN A 54 4.31 11.50 1.94
C GLN A 54 3.49 12.58 1.25
N ARG A 55 2.18 12.39 1.23
CA ARG A 55 1.26 13.25 0.49
C ARG A 55 0.22 13.87 1.41
N SER A 56 -0.26 15.03 1.02
CA SER A 56 -1.30 15.78 1.72
C SER A 56 -2.41 16.15 0.75
N LEU A 57 -3.61 15.67 1.00
CA LEU A 57 -4.82 16.00 0.24
C LEU A 57 -5.63 17.03 0.98
N ALA A 58 -6.05 18.09 0.33
CA ALA A 58 -6.96 19.07 0.91
C ALA A 58 -8.28 18.43 1.37
N ALA A 59 -9.07 19.15 2.16
CA ALA A 59 -10.38 18.69 2.62
C ALA A 59 -11.28 18.28 1.44
N SER A 60 -11.92 17.13 1.54
CA SER A 60 -12.83 16.55 0.52
C SER A 60 -12.24 16.46 -0.89
N THR A 61 -10.93 16.27 -1.02
CA THR A 61 -10.30 16.13 -2.33
C THR A 61 -9.71 14.73 -2.54
N SER A 62 -9.53 14.39 -3.80
CA SER A 62 -8.84 13.16 -4.21
C SER A 62 -7.74 13.48 -5.22
N GLU A 63 -6.80 12.55 -5.35
CA GLU A 63 -5.83 12.52 -6.43
C GLU A 63 -5.83 11.13 -7.08
N GLU A 64 -5.36 11.08 -8.31
CA GLU A 64 -5.17 9.85 -9.07
C GLU A 64 -3.69 9.74 -9.43
N LEU A 65 -3.04 8.72 -8.86
CA LEU A 65 -1.64 8.41 -9.10
C LEU A 65 -1.56 7.54 -10.36
N ASP A 66 -0.97 8.08 -11.42
CA ASP A 66 -0.71 7.35 -12.66
C ASP A 66 0.52 6.44 -12.47
N LEU A 67 0.25 5.15 -12.37
CA LEU A 67 1.27 4.11 -12.14
C LEU A 67 2.11 3.81 -13.38
N ALA A 68 1.70 4.28 -14.56
CA ALA A 68 2.33 3.93 -15.83
C ALA A 68 2.97 5.12 -16.57
N GLY A 69 3.30 6.24 -15.87
CA GLY A 69 4.00 7.29 -16.59
C GLY A 69 4.15 8.65 -15.92
N SER A 70 3.57 8.91 -14.74
CA SER A 70 3.70 10.21 -14.10
C SER A 70 4.46 10.20 -12.78
N LEU A 71 4.60 9.05 -12.13
CA LEU A 71 5.35 8.95 -10.89
C LEU A 71 6.85 9.01 -11.18
N VAL A 72 7.59 9.63 -10.25
CA VAL A 72 9.04 9.81 -10.36
C VAL A 72 9.69 9.17 -9.14
N ASP A 73 10.78 8.43 -9.35
CA ASP A 73 11.55 7.86 -8.24
C ASP A 73 12.39 8.93 -7.52
N ALA A 74 13.04 8.53 -6.42
CA ALA A 74 13.89 9.42 -5.62
C ALA A 74 15.13 9.97 -6.38
N PHE A 75 15.41 9.45 -7.58
CA PHE A 75 16.54 9.85 -8.43
C PHE A 75 16.10 10.68 -9.63
N GLY A 76 14.79 10.96 -9.76
CA GLY A 76 14.23 11.78 -10.84
C GLY A 76 13.86 11.00 -12.11
N ALA A 77 13.91 9.66 -12.08
CA ALA A 77 13.48 8.85 -13.22
C ALA A 77 11.97 8.60 -13.18
N THR A 78 11.31 8.75 -14.34
CA THR A 78 9.90 8.39 -14.48
C THR A 78 9.69 6.90 -14.33
N LEU A 79 8.70 6.51 -13.53
CA LEU A 79 8.31 5.14 -13.29
C LEU A 79 7.17 4.73 -14.21
N THR A 80 7.33 3.58 -14.85
CA THR A 80 6.28 2.95 -15.66
C THR A 80 6.12 1.52 -15.17
N PHE A 81 5.27 1.33 -14.16
CA PHE A 81 5.00 0.00 -13.64
C PHE A 81 4.21 -0.83 -14.65
N ALA A 82 4.67 -2.03 -14.94
CA ALA A 82 3.87 -3.06 -15.61
C ALA A 82 3.09 -3.92 -14.61
N ARG A 83 3.59 -4.00 -13.37
CA ARG A 83 2.92 -4.75 -12.27
C ARG A 83 3.28 -4.16 -10.92
N ILE A 84 2.29 -4.16 -10.03
CA ILE A 84 2.49 -3.82 -8.62
C ILE A 84 2.67 -5.11 -7.83
N LYS A 85 3.76 -5.20 -7.09
CA LYS A 85 4.12 -6.34 -6.23
C LYS A 85 3.96 -6.04 -4.75
N GLY A 86 4.02 -4.78 -4.39
CA GLY A 86 3.76 -4.31 -3.04
C GLY A 86 3.19 -2.90 -3.06
N LEU A 87 2.13 -2.68 -2.31
CA LEU A 87 1.52 -1.39 -2.05
C LEU A 87 1.29 -1.28 -0.55
N VAL A 88 1.79 -0.22 0.06
CA VAL A 88 1.52 0.11 1.46
C VAL A 88 1.04 1.54 1.53
N ILE A 89 -0.06 1.76 2.22
CA ILE A 89 -0.61 3.09 2.51
C ILE A 89 -0.84 3.20 4.01
N TYR A 90 -0.23 4.19 4.62
CA TYR A 90 -0.41 4.53 6.02
C TYR A 90 -1.15 5.87 6.10
N ALA A 91 -2.27 5.91 6.78
CA ALA A 91 -2.98 7.15 7.07
C ALA A 91 -2.46 7.76 8.38
N ALA A 92 -2.02 9.01 8.34
CA ALA A 92 -1.49 9.67 9.53
C ALA A 92 -2.49 9.63 10.69
N SER A 93 -2.01 9.43 11.91
CA SER A 93 -2.85 9.34 13.11
C SER A 93 -3.57 10.66 13.46
N THR A 94 -3.12 11.76 12.88
CA THR A 94 -3.69 13.11 13.03
C THR A 94 -4.85 13.41 12.08
N ASN A 95 -5.15 12.51 11.11
CA ASN A 95 -6.26 12.71 10.18
C ASN A 95 -7.59 12.69 10.92
N GLY A 96 -8.47 13.66 10.62
CA GLY A 96 -9.84 13.70 11.14
C GLY A 96 -10.79 12.77 10.37
N GLY A 97 -10.50 12.47 9.10
CA GLY A 97 -11.27 11.60 8.23
C GLY A 97 -10.54 10.31 7.84
N LEU A 98 -11.12 9.60 6.88
CA LEU A 98 -10.55 8.39 6.32
C LEU A 98 -9.72 8.71 5.08
N ILE A 99 -8.68 7.93 4.84
CA ILE A 99 -8.06 7.82 3.53
C ILE A 99 -8.70 6.64 2.79
N GLN A 100 -9.31 6.92 1.65
CA GLN A 100 -9.90 5.90 0.79
C GLN A 100 -8.98 5.58 -0.38
N VAL A 101 -8.84 4.29 -0.71
CA VAL A 101 -7.97 3.78 -1.76
C VAL A 101 -8.82 3.03 -2.77
N GLY A 102 -8.75 3.40 -4.04
CA GLY A 102 -9.53 2.81 -5.13
C GLY A 102 -10.70 3.67 -5.57
N GLY A 103 -11.56 3.12 -6.43
CA GLY A 103 -12.75 3.81 -6.94
C GLY A 103 -12.44 4.94 -7.93
N ALA A 104 -11.41 4.81 -8.77
CA ALA A 104 -11.18 5.72 -9.89
C ALA A 104 -12.33 5.63 -10.90
N ALA A 105 -12.83 6.78 -11.38
CA ALA A 105 -14.00 6.84 -12.26
C ALA A 105 -13.73 6.26 -13.65
N SER A 106 -12.49 6.32 -14.12
CA SER A 106 -12.00 5.77 -15.39
C SER A 106 -10.56 5.31 -15.23
N ASN A 107 -10.13 4.39 -16.08
CA ASN A 107 -8.75 3.89 -16.14
C ASN A 107 -8.18 3.42 -14.80
N GLY A 108 -9.06 3.00 -13.85
CA GLY A 108 -8.67 2.60 -12.52
C GLY A 108 -7.79 1.36 -12.50
N PHE A 109 -6.73 1.39 -11.71
CA PHE A 109 -5.98 0.20 -11.36
C PHE A 109 -6.83 -0.66 -10.44
N ILE A 110 -7.46 -1.70 -10.99
CA ILE A 110 -8.47 -2.53 -10.30
C ILE A 110 -8.06 -4.00 -10.16
N ASN A 111 -6.91 -4.42 -10.66
CA ASN A 111 -6.52 -5.83 -10.65
C ASN A 111 -6.30 -6.43 -9.24
N TRP A 112 -6.36 -5.60 -8.21
CA TRP A 112 -6.26 -5.99 -6.80
C TRP A 112 -7.61 -6.00 -6.05
N VAL A 113 -8.70 -5.62 -6.73
CA VAL A 113 -10.08 -5.59 -6.22
C VAL A 113 -11.02 -6.33 -7.18
N ALA A 114 -12.24 -6.56 -6.80
CA ALA A 114 -13.22 -7.29 -7.62
C ALA A 114 -13.99 -6.39 -8.59
N SER A 115 -14.12 -5.09 -8.27
CA SER A 115 -14.89 -4.12 -9.06
C SER A 115 -14.19 -2.76 -9.10
N ALA A 116 -14.41 -2.00 -10.17
CA ALA A 116 -13.90 -0.63 -10.32
C ALA A 116 -14.42 0.34 -9.24
N THR A 117 -15.54 0.02 -8.62
CA THR A 117 -16.13 0.83 -7.53
C THR A 117 -15.66 0.44 -6.13
N ASP A 118 -14.85 -0.61 -6.01
CA ASP A 118 -14.38 -1.07 -4.73
C ASP A 118 -13.38 -0.09 -4.11
N ILE A 119 -13.54 0.15 -2.82
CA ILE A 119 -12.75 1.11 -2.06
C ILE A 119 -12.33 0.48 -0.74
N ILE A 120 -11.05 0.59 -0.40
CA ILE A 120 -10.55 0.28 0.93
C ILE A 120 -10.51 1.58 1.76
N GLN A 121 -11.01 1.52 2.98
CA GLN A 121 -11.01 2.63 3.93
C GLN A 121 -9.92 2.45 4.97
N VAL A 122 -8.95 3.36 5.00
CA VAL A 122 -7.87 3.38 5.98
C VAL A 122 -8.17 4.44 7.03
N ARG A 123 -8.31 4.02 8.28
CA ARG A 123 -8.54 4.92 9.42
C ARG A 123 -7.26 5.66 9.80
N ALA A 124 -7.41 6.79 10.50
CA ALA A 124 -6.29 7.50 11.10
C ALA A 124 -5.41 6.57 11.95
N GLY A 125 -4.12 6.57 11.72
CA GLY A 125 -3.14 5.66 12.31
C GLY A 125 -3.15 4.24 11.73
N GLY A 126 -4.05 3.96 10.78
CA GLY A 126 -4.17 2.65 10.14
C GLY A 126 -3.26 2.47 8.94
N THR A 127 -3.05 1.21 8.57
CA THR A 127 -2.26 0.82 7.41
C THR A 127 -3.04 -0.17 6.56
N PHE A 128 -3.05 0.06 5.26
CA PHE A 128 -3.40 -0.93 4.24
C PHE A 128 -2.14 -1.46 3.58
N SER A 129 -2.05 -2.76 3.38
CA SER A 129 -0.94 -3.35 2.65
C SER A 129 -1.40 -4.49 1.74
N LEU A 130 -0.83 -4.52 0.55
CA LEU A 130 -1.06 -5.49 -0.49
C LEU A 130 0.29 -6.03 -0.95
N ILE A 131 0.47 -7.36 -0.99
CA ILE A 131 1.72 -7.98 -1.42
C ILE A 131 1.42 -9.17 -2.32
N ALA A 132 2.09 -9.21 -3.48
CA ALA A 132 2.07 -10.29 -4.45
C ALA A 132 3.50 -10.63 -4.89
N PRO A 133 4.16 -11.58 -4.23
CA PRO A 133 5.55 -11.92 -4.51
C PRO A 133 5.75 -12.76 -5.79
N ASP A 134 4.67 -13.27 -6.36
CA ASP A 134 4.73 -14.08 -7.58
C ASP A 134 5.13 -13.27 -8.83
N ALA A 135 5.36 -13.96 -9.94
CA ALA A 135 5.77 -13.32 -11.19
C ALA A 135 4.63 -12.56 -11.90
N ILE A 136 3.37 -12.91 -11.62
CA ILE A 136 2.20 -12.30 -12.26
C ILE A 136 1.84 -10.99 -11.56
N ALA A 137 1.78 -11.02 -10.22
CA ALA A 137 1.43 -9.87 -9.37
C ALA A 137 0.13 -9.17 -9.82
N TYR A 138 0.00 -7.86 -9.62
CA TYR A 138 -1.15 -7.06 -10.04
C TYR A 138 -0.76 -6.24 -11.25
N ALA A 139 -1.24 -6.64 -12.44
CA ALA A 139 -0.91 -5.99 -13.70
C ALA A 139 -1.42 -4.55 -13.74
N VAL A 140 -0.57 -3.65 -14.23
CA VAL A 140 -0.91 -2.28 -14.59
C VAL A 140 -1.01 -2.20 -16.11
N THR A 141 -2.11 -1.63 -16.60
CA THR A 141 -2.32 -1.46 -18.05
C THR A 141 -2.35 0.03 -18.36
N ALA A 142 -1.29 0.52 -18.97
CA ALA A 142 -1.17 1.93 -19.31
C ALA A 142 -2.41 2.46 -20.05
N THR A 143 -2.87 3.64 -19.69
CA THR A 143 -4.03 4.37 -20.23
C THR A 143 -5.41 3.79 -19.93
N THR A 144 -5.52 2.55 -19.45
CA THR A 144 -6.81 1.89 -19.23
C THR A 144 -6.97 1.22 -17.87
N GLY A 145 -5.88 1.09 -17.09
CA GLY A 145 -5.88 0.40 -15.79
C GLY A 145 -4.66 0.79 -14.95
N ASP A 146 -4.34 2.08 -14.90
CA ASP A 146 -3.12 2.63 -14.31
C ASP A 146 -3.36 3.70 -13.23
N LEU A 147 -4.60 4.13 -13.00
CA LEU A 147 -4.90 5.16 -12.04
C LEU A 147 -5.23 4.58 -10.66
N LEU A 148 -4.37 4.83 -9.68
CA LEU A 148 -4.64 4.54 -8.28
C LEU A 148 -5.20 5.80 -7.62
N LYS A 149 -6.51 5.80 -7.35
CA LYS A 149 -7.17 6.93 -6.69
C LYS A 149 -7.00 6.87 -5.18
N ILE A 150 -6.63 8.00 -4.59
CA ILE A 150 -6.61 8.22 -3.15
C ILE A 150 -7.54 9.41 -2.84
N ASN A 151 -8.39 9.27 -1.84
CA ASN A 151 -9.38 10.29 -1.46
C ASN A 151 -9.33 10.57 0.04
N ASN A 152 -9.34 11.86 0.40
CA ASN A 152 -9.53 12.33 1.78
C ASN A 152 -11.01 12.59 2.02
N THR A 153 -11.59 11.89 3.00
CA THR A 153 -13.02 12.07 3.35
C THR A 153 -13.27 13.16 4.38
N ASP A 154 -12.23 13.76 4.95
CA ASP A 154 -12.38 14.87 5.89
C ASP A 154 -12.89 16.12 5.15
N GLY A 155 -14.04 16.66 5.58
CA GLY A 155 -14.65 17.85 5.00
C GLY A 155 -14.04 19.16 5.46
N ALA A 156 -13.15 19.14 6.45
CA ALA A 156 -12.66 20.35 7.14
C ALA A 156 -11.13 20.46 7.12
N ALA A 157 -10.41 19.34 7.09
CA ALA A 157 -8.95 19.32 7.24
C ALA A 157 -8.26 18.50 6.13
N ALA A 158 -6.99 18.79 5.92
CA ALA A 158 -6.16 18.00 5.04
C ALA A 158 -5.93 16.59 5.60
N GLY A 159 -5.95 15.59 4.71
CA GLY A 159 -5.60 14.21 5.00
C GLY A 159 -4.17 13.91 4.57
N ILE A 160 -3.35 13.42 5.48
CA ILE A 160 -1.95 13.06 5.24
C ILE A 160 -1.84 11.55 5.12
N TYR A 161 -1.10 11.07 4.14
CA TYR A 161 -0.80 9.65 3.99
C TYR A 161 0.61 9.40 3.46
N ASP A 162 1.23 8.32 3.90
CA ASP A 162 2.46 7.81 3.32
C ASP A 162 2.12 6.68 2.36
N ILE A 163 2.79 6.65 1.22
CA ILE A 163 2.62 5.61 0.21
C ILE A 163 3.97 5.00 -0.17
N TYR A 164 3.98 3.67 -0.29
CA TYR A 164 5.11 2.90 -0.79
C TYR A 164 4.59 1.94 -1.84
N ILE A 165 5.14 2.02 -3.04
CA ILE A 165 4.81 1.14 -4.17
C ILE A 165 6.09 0.44 -4.60
N ILE A 166 6.04 -0.88 -4.69
CA ILE A 166 7.11 -1.69 -5.25
C ILE A 166 6.53 -2.51 -6.40
N GLY A 167 7.24 -2.53 -7.51
CA GLY A 167 6.75 -3.19 -8.70
C GLY A 167 7.83 -3.55 -9.69
N ALA A 168 7.37 -3.94 -10.86
CA ALA A 168 8.22 -4.35 -11.96
C ALA A 168 7.89 -3.60 -13.25
N SER A 169 8.92 -3.37 -14.07
CA SER A 169 8.84 -2.72 -15.38
C SER A 169 8.35 -3.64 -16.50
N ALA A 170 8.30 -4.94 -16.23
CA ALA A 170 7.89 -5.96 -17.20
C ALA A 170 7.26 -7.19 -16.51
#